data_4a20b24eec6365b63c56e254916e2c15
#
_entry.id   4a20b24eec6365b63c56e254916e2c15
#
_cell.length_a   1.000
_cell.length_b   1.000
_cell.length_c   1.000
_cell.angle_alpha   90.00
_cell.angle_beta   90.00
_cell.angle_gamma   90.00
#
_symmetry.space_group_name_H-M   'P 1'
#
loop_
_entity.id
_entity.type
_entity.pdbx_description
1 polymer ?
#
loop_
_entity_poly.entity_id
_entity_poly.type
_entity_poly.pdbx_seq_one_letter_code
_entity_poly.pdbx_strand_id
1 'polypeptide(L)'
;MRKLVLVGMIAAAQLVGTTMASRLSAETASFETDAVGDPPRGWLLTMTGKGAPKWTVERDEGGGAVLKQSGKATYPLAMKEGTSIRDGFVEVKFKPISGSEDRAGGIVWRARDANNYYVVRANALEDNVVLYKTVNGVRSSLDLVGQKGGYGVKTAVPANQWHTLRVEFAGARFNVVFNGKPLFAVEDATYPEAGMVGLWTKADSVTVFSGFTYGERR
;
A
#
# COMPACT_ATOMS: atom_id res chain seq x y z
N MET A 1 -47.43 67.73 -1.11
CA MET A 1 -46.05 67.29 -0.89
C MET A 1 -46.03 65.76 -0.79
N ARG A 2 -45.68 65.09 -1.88
CA ARG A 2 -45.57 63.60 -1.93
C ARG A 2 -44.14 63.19 -1.63
N LYS A 3 -43.94 62.43 -0.57
CA LYS A 3 -42.60 61.81 -0.23
C LYS A 3 -42.40 60.57 -1.05
N LEU A 4 -41.31 60.54 -1.84
CA LEU A 4 -40.83 59.40 -2.59
C LEU A 4 -40.01 58.57 -1.63
N VAL A 5 -40.37 57.26 -1.43
CA VAL A 5 -39.60 56.29 -0.69
C VAL A 5 -38.81 55.45 -1.69
N LEU A 6 -37.47 55.54 -1.65
CA LEU A 6 -36.57 54.79 -2.48
C LEU A 6 -36.28 53.46 -1.75
N VAL A 7 -36.73 52.35 -2.32
CA VAL A 7 -36.42 50.99 -1.81
C VAL A 7 -35.13 50.50 -2.53
N GLY A 8 -34.05 50.43 -1.78
CA GLY A 8 -32.78 49.84 -2.26
C GLY A 8 -32.84 48.34 -2.25
N MET A 9 -32.76 47.70 -3.41
CA MET A 9 -32.51 46.24 -3.53
C MET A 9 -31.03 45.94 -3.29
N ILE A 10 -30.73 45.19 -2.21
CA ILE A 10 -29.42 44.61 -1.97
C ILE A 10 -29.41 43.25 -2.67
N ALA A 11 -28.66 43.13 -3.75
CA ALA A 11 -28.39 41.82 -4.40
C ALA A 11 -27.31 41.09 -3.63
N ALA A 12 -27.65 40.01 -2.94
CA ALA A 12 -26.71 39.10 -2.32
C ALA A 12 -26.12 38.16 -3.40
N ALA A 13 -24.86 38.36 -3.77
CA ALA A 13 -24.14 37.44 -4.62
C ALA A 13 -23.78 36.18 -3.81
N GLN A 14 -24.43 35.07 -4.10
CA GLN A 14 -24.03 33.76 -3.56
C GLN A 14 -22.81 33.27 -4.33
N LEU A 15 -21.65 33.19 -3.64
CA LEU A 15 -20.46 32.53 -4.12
C LEU A 15 -20.71 31.01 -4.03
N VAL A 16 -21.03 30.37 -5.15
CA VAL A 16 -21.06 28.89 -5.25
C VAL A 16 -19.61 28.40 -5.33
N GLY A 17 -19.06 28.02 -4.18
CA GLY A 17 -17.76 27.36 -4.11
C GLY A 17 -17.86 25.95 -4.69
N THR A 18 -17.40 25.77 -5.91
CA THR A 18 -17.20 24.44 -6.51
C THR A 18 -16.05 23.75 -5.80
N THR A 19 -16.34 22.87 -4.85
CA THR A 19 -15.37 21.92 -4.33
C THR A 19 -15.02 20.94 -5.45
N MET A 20 -13.83 21.09 -6.05
CA MET A 20 -13.27 20.09 -6.95
C MET A 20 -12.98 18.83 -6.12
N ALA A 21 -13.84 17.82 -6.23
CA ALA A 21 -13.53 16.49 -5.70
C ALA A 21 -12.33 15.94 -6.48
N SER A 22 -11.21 15.74 -5.78
CA SER A 22 -10.01 15.11 -6.33
C SER A 22 -10.38 13.73 -6.86
N ARG A 23 -10.31 13.53 -8.18
CA ARG A 23 -10.57 12.22 -8.80
C ARG A 23 -9.36 11.33 -8.61
N LEU A 24 -9.52 10.23 -7.90
CA LEU A 24 -8.55 9.14 -7.87
C LEU A 24 -8.67 8.36 -9.19
N SER A 25 -7.58 8.33 -9.97
CA SER A 25 -7.46 7.41 -11.10
C SER A 25 -6.91 6.10 -10.55
N ALA A 26 -7.73 5.07 -10.48
CA ALA A 26 -7.31 3.75 -9.99
C ALA A 26 -6.93 2.83 -11.16
N GLU A 27 -5.80 2.17 -11.03
CA GLU A 27 -5.33 1.12 -11.93
C GLU A 27 -5.23 -0.20 -11.15
N THR A 28 -5.60 -1.31 -11.79
CA THR A 28 -5.47 -2.65 -11.20
C THR A 28 -4.51 -3.48 -12.05
N ALA A 29 -3.44 -3.96 -11.43
CA ALA A 29 -2.57 -4.94 -12.06
C ALA A 29 -3.20 -6.33 -11.91
N SER A 30 -3.49 -6.94 -13.04
CA SER A 30 -4.01 -8.30 -13.14
C SER A 30 -2.89 -9.25 -13.59
N PHE A 31 -2.90 -10.47 -13.07
CA PHE A 31 -1.97 -11.54 -13.46
C PHE A 31 -2.62 -12.52 -14.45
N GLU A 32 -3.85 -12.27 -14.90
CA GLU A 32 -4.64 -13.21 -15.73
C GLU A 32 -4.02 -13.50 -17.10
N THR A 33 -3.24 -12.57 -17.64
CA THR A 33 -2.59 -12.71 -18.94
C THR A 33 -1.15 -13.23 -18.84
N ASP A 34 -0.65 -13.50 -17.65
CA ASP A 34 0.68 -14.03 -17.41
C ASP A 34 0.65 -15.57 -17.40
N ALA A 35 1.74 -16.20 -17.84
CA ALA A 35 1.86 -17.64 -17.85
C ALA A 35 1.99 -18.20 -16.42
N VAL A 36 1.21 -19.24 -16.12
CA VAL A 36 1.31 -19.94 -14.83
C VAL A 36 2.68 -20.60 -14.69
N GLY A 37 3.31 -20.43 -13.54
CA GLY A 37 4.67 -20.91 -13.25
C GLY A 37 5.76 -19.89 -13.56
N ASP A 38 5.48 -18.87 -14.35
CA ASP A 38 6.44 -17.83 -14.73
C ASP A 38 6.36 -16.59 -13.81
N PRO A 39 7.41 -15.76 -13.80
CA PRO A 39 7.36 -14.43 -13.20
C PRO A 39 6.34 -13.52 -13.90
N PRO A 40 5.69 -12.58 -13.18
CA PRO A 40 4.74 -11.65 -13.79
C PRO A 40 5.45 -10.64 -14.69
N ARG A 41 4.85 -10.28 -15.81
CA ARG A 41 5.36 -9.25 -16.71
C ARG A 41 5.11 -7.84 -16.17
N GLY A 42 6.06 -6.93 -16.39
CA GLY A 42 5.98 -5.53 -15.93
C GLY A 42 6.14 -5.37 -14.42
N TRP A 43 6.91 -6.28 -13.81
CA TRP A 43 7.31 -6.21 -12.42
C TRP A 43 8.82 -6.40 -12.27
N LEU A 44 9.46 -5.50 -11.57
CA LEU A 44 10.85 -5.62 -11.15
C LEU A 44 10.91 -6.50 -9.89
N LEU A 45 11.39 -7.74 -10.06
CA LEU A 45 11.55 -8.68 -8.97
C LEU A 45 12.95 -8.53 -8.36
N THR A 46 13.00 -8.21 -7.08
CA THR A 46 14.24 -7.91 -6.37
C THR A 46 14.10 -8.22 -4.87
N MET A 47 15.04 -7.76 -4.07
CA MET A 47 15.02 -7.87 -2.61
C MET A 47 15.88 -6.80 -1.95
N THR A 48 15.58 -6.48 -0.70
CA THR A 48 16.55 -5.86 0.21
C THR A 48 17.38 -6.97 0.86
N GLY A 49 18.67 -6.74 1.02
CA GLY A 49 19.56 -7.68 1.69
C GLY A 49 19.97 -8.86 0.80
N LYS A 50 19.81 -10.08 1.27
CA LYS A 50 20.30 -11.29 0.61
C LYS A 50 19.28 -12.42 0.60
N GLY A 51 19.46 -13.39 -0.29
CA GLY A 51 18.60 -14.57 -0.42
C GLY A 51 18.24 -14.86 -1.87
N ALA A 52 17.18 -15.61 -2.07
CA ALA A 52 16.66 -16.01 -3.38
C ALA A 52 15.12 -15.88 -3.37
N PRO A 53 14.56 -14.69 -3.62
CA PRO A 53 13.11 -14.54 -3.75
C PRO A 53 12.62 -15.32 -4.97
N LYS A 54 11.42 -15.91 -4.85
CA LYS A 54 10.79 -16.62 -5.96
C LYS A 54 9.35 -16.13 -6.11
N TRP A 55 9.12 -15.38 -7.16
CA TRP A 55 7.80 -14.85 -7.51
C TRP A 55 7.29 -15.56 -8.75
N THR A 56 6.11 -16.20 -8.66
CA THR A 56 5.49 -16.95 -9.75
C THR A 56 4.00 -16.66 -9.81
N VAL A 57 3.47 -16.60 -11.02
CA VAL A 57 2.03 -16.57 -11.23
C VAL A 57 1.46 -17.97 -11.03
N GLU A 58 0.41 -18.09 -10.22
CA GLU A 58 -0.28 -19.36 -9.95
C GLU A 58 -1.79 -19.17 -10.12
N ARG A 59 -2.55 -20.28 -10.11
CA ARG A 59 -4.00 -20.24 -9.97
C ARG A 59 -4.39 -20.48 -8.52
N ASP A 60 -5.30 -19.68 -8.00
CA ASP A 60 -5.89 -19.93 -6.68
C ASP A 60 -6.99 -21.03 -6.77
N GLU A 61 -7.55 -21.39 -5.64
CA GLU A 61 -8.63 -22.40 -5.55
C GLU A 61 -9.89 -22.03 -6.34
N GLY A 62 -10.12 -20.72 -6.56
CA GLY A 62 -11.21 -20.19 -7.40
C GLY A 62 -10.86 -20.08 -8.88
N GLY A 63 -9.65 -20.47 -9.28
CA GLY A 63 -9.15 -20.43 -10.66
C GLY A 63 -8.65 -19.06 -11.10
N GLY A 64 -8.71 -18.03 -10.26
CA GLY A 64 -8.16 -16.70 -10.52
C GLY A 64 -6.64 -16.68 -10.48
N ALA A 65 -6.00 -15.82 -11.28
CA ALA A 65 -4.56 -15.67 -11.27
C ALA A 65 -4.10 -14.87 -10.04
N VAL A 66 -3.08 -15.38 -9.36
CA VAL A 66 -2.44 -14.79 -8.20
C VAL A 66 -0.94 -14.73 -8.37
N LEU A 67 -0.29 -13.78 -7.72
CA LEU A 67 1.16 -13.74 -7.63
C LEU A 67 1.61 -14.33 -6.29
N LYS A 68 2.43 -15.38 -6.35
CA LYS A 68 2.96 -16.06 -5.16
C LYS A 68 4.43 -15.75 -4.96
N GLN A 69 4.79 -15.39 -3.75
CA GLN A 69 6.17 -15.41 -3.25
C GLN A 69 6.38 -16.68 -2.44
N SER A 70 7.42 -17.49 -2.77
CA SER A 70 7.72 -18.75 -2.10
C SER A 70 9.22 -18.98 -1.85
N GLY A 71 10.08 -18.04 -2.26
CA GLY A 71 11.53 -18.11 -1.98
C GLY A 71 11.88 -17.53 -0.62
N LYS A 72 13.11 -17.77 -0.15
CA LYS A 72 13.63 -17.23 1.09
C LYS A 72 14.64 -16.12 0.83
N ALA A 73 14.34 -14.91 1.35
CA ALA A 73 15.23 -13.74 1.26
C ALA A 73 14.97 -12.78 2.42
N THR A 74 15.88 -11.84 2.67
CA THR A 74 15.72 -10.88 3.77
C THR A 74 14.39 -10.14 3.64
N TYR A 75 14.18 -9.42 2.52
CA TYR A 75 12.90 -8.79 2.17
C TYR A 75 12.64 -8.94 0.67
N PRO A 76 11.94 -9.99 0.22
CA PRO A 76 11.48 -10.12 -1.16
C PRO A 76 10.60 -8.95 -1.58
N LEU A 77 10.84 -8.42 -2.78
CA LEU A 77 10.14 -7.29 -3.38
C LEU A 77 9.69 -7.63 -4.80
N ALA A 78 8.46 -7.23 -5.14
CA ALA A 78 7.98 -7.15 -6.50
C ALA A 78 7.46 -5.72 -6.73
N MET A 79 8.21 -4.88 -7.45
CA MET A 79 7.86 -3.49 -7.71
C MET A 79 7.19 -3.36 -9.07
N LYS A 80 6.05 -2.66 -9.15
CA LYS A 80 5.31 -2.46 -10.39
C LYS A 80 6.04 -1.46 -11.27
N GLU A 81 6.54 -1.94 -12.41
CA GLU A 81 7.23 -1.09 -13.40
C GLU A 81 6.28 -0.03 -13.97
N GLY A 82 6.86 1.11 -14.36
CA GLY A 82 6.13 2.23 -14.93
C GLY A 82 5.31 3.05 -13.92
N THR A 83 5.37 2.72 -12.62
CA THR A 83 4.71 3.52 -11.59
C THR A 83 5.64 4.56 -10.99
N SER A 84 5.11 5.77 -10.71
CA SER A 84 5.80 6.85 -10.02
C SER A 84 4.73 7.71 -9.33
N ILE A 85 4.40 7.38 -8.08
CA ILE A 85 3.28 7.98 -7.34
C ILE A 85 3.84 8.74 -6.14
N ARG A 86 3.49 10.03 -6.06
CA ARG A 86 3.83 10.90 -4.93
C ARG A 86 2.76 10.89 -3.86
N ASP A 87 1.52 11.13 -4.25
CA ASP A 87 0.35 11.16 -3.37
C ASP A 87 -0.74 10.28 -3.98
N GLY A 88 -1.30 9.35 -3.20
CA GLY A 88 -2.25 8.39 -3.74
C GLY A 88 -2.57 7.26 -2.78
N PHE A 89 -2.74 6.08 -3.34
CA PHE A 89 -3.00 4.87 -2.56
C PHE A 89 -2.42 3.62 -3.23
N VAL A 90 -2.21 2.59 -2.42
CA VAL A 90 -1.96 1.22 -2.85
C VAL A 90 -2.83 0.29 -2.02
N GLU A 91 -3.44 -0.69 -2.67
CA GLU A 91 -4.26 -1.73 -2.04
C GLU A 91 -3.95 -3.09 -2.65
N VAL A 92 -3.99 -4.13 -1.83
CA VAL A 92 -3.84 -5.51 -2.29
C VAL A 92 -4.65 -6.46 -1.42
N LYS A 93 -5.16 -7.54 -2.03
CA LYS A 93 -5.58 -8.74 -1.31
C LYS A 93 -4.39 -9.68 -1.18
N PHE A 94 -4.14 -10.18 0.02
CA PHE A 94 -3.08 -11.15 0.27
C PHE A 94 -3.57 -12.26 1.18
N LYS A 95 -2.99 -13.45 1.02
CA LYS A 95 -3.24 -14.63 1.86
C LYS A 95 -1.90 -15.19 2.32
N PRO A 96 -1.53 -15.05 3.61
CA PRO A 96 -0.32 -15.65 4.17
C PRO A 96 -0.52 -17.16 4.30
N ILE A 97 0.28 -17.96 3.59
CA ILE A 97 0.11 -19.41 3.52
C ILE A 97 0.97 -20.11 4.59
N SER A 98 2.28 -19.89 4.54
CA SER A 98 3.23 -20.54 5.43
C SER A 98 4.46 -19.69 5.66
N GLY A 99 5.34 -20.17 6.52
CA GLY A 99 6.56 -19.55 7.00
C GLY A 99 6.67 -19.78 8.50
N SER A 100 7.86 -20.12 8.97
CA SER A 100 8.16 -20.38 10.38
C SER A 100 8.99 -19.25 11.00
N GLU A 101 9.82 -18.60 10.20
CA GLU A 101 10.59 -17.42 10.58
C GLU A 101 9.74 -16.15 10.48
N ASP A 102 8.91 -16.09 9.42
CA ASP A 102 7.95 -15.01 9.23
C ASP A 102 6.77 -15.50 8.37
N ARG A 103 5.61 -14.86 8.47
CA ARG A 103 4.42 -15.16 7.66
C ARG A 103 3.66 -13.89 7.34
N ALA A 104 4.28 -13.07 6.48
CA ALA A 104 3.85 -11.71 6.25
C ALA A 104 3.56 -11.42 4.78
N GLY A 105 2.59 -10.53 4.55
CA GLY A 105 2.36 -9.85 3.28
C GLY A 105 2.30 -8.35 3.48
N GLY A 106 2.82 -7.59 2.51
CA GLY A 106 2.89 -6.14 2.60
C GLY A 106 2.89 -5.46 1.26
N ILE A 107 2.75 -4.14 1.31
CA ILE A 107 2.82 -3.23 0.17
C ILE A 107 3.89 -2.17 0.42
N VAL A 108 4.56 -1.78 -0.66
CA VAL A 108 5.56 -0.70 -0.66
C VAL A 108 5.07 0.47 -1.50
N TRP A 109 5.49 1.67 -1.13
CA TRP A 109 5.25 2.90 -1.91
C TRP A 109 6.41 3.86 -1.79
N ARG A 110 6.45 4.83 -2.71
CA ARG A 110 7.56 5.78 -2.88
C ARG A 110 8.92 5.08 -2.89
N ALA A 111 8.96 3.86 -3.48
CA ALA A 111 10.19 3.10 -3.60
C ALA A 111 11.10 3.76 -4.64
N ARG A 112 12.33 4.11 -4.24
CA ARG A 112 13.39 4.62 -5.09
C ARG A 112 14.21 3.48 -5.69
N ASP A 113 14.43 2.46 -4.88
CA ASP A 113 15.18 1.25 -5.19
C ASP A 113 14.85 0.15 -4.16
N ALA A 114 15.57 -0.98 -4.23
CA ALA A 114 15.39 -2.12 -3.33
C ALA A 114 15.80 -1.85 -1.87
N ASN A 115 16.41 -0.73 -1.56
CA ASN A 115 16.95 -0.39 -0.24
C ASN A 115 16.31 0.87 0.37
N ASN A 116 15.46 1.58 -0.40
CA ASN A 116 14.92 2.89 -0.02
C ASN A 116 13.43 2.98 -0.36
N TYR A 117 12.56 2.72 0.62
CA TYR A 117 11.10 2.68 0.44
C TYR A 117 10.34 2.75 1.77
N TYR A 118 9.05 3.06 1.71
CA TYR A 118 8.11 2.77 2.79
C TYR A 118 7.46 1.40 2.59
N VAL A 119 7.13 0.73 3.68
CA VAL A 119 6.40 -0.55 3.67
C VAL A 119 5.43 -0.63 4.84
N VAL A 120 4.23 -1.08 4.57
CA VAL A 120 3.29 -1.57 5.59
C VAL A 120 3.06 -3.06 5.37
N ARG A 121 3.11 -3.85 6.44
CA ARG A 121 2.89 -5.29 6.37
C ARG A 121 1.94 -5.77 7.46
N ALA A 122 1.20 -6.84 7.19
CA ALA A 122 0.50 -7.64 8.19
C ALA A 122 1.18 -9.00 8.35
N ASN A 123 1.23 -9.53 9.56
CA ASN A 123 1.97 -10.75 9.89
C ASN A 123 1.11 -11.71 10.70
N ALA A 124 0.94 -12.94 10.18
CA ALA A 124 0.14 -13.98 10.78
C ALA A 124 0.79 -14.70 11.97
N LEU A 125 2.12 -14.59 12.15
CA LEU A 125 2.79 -15.11 13.35
C LEU A 125 2.77 -14.13 14.52
N GLU A 126 2.67 -12.85 14.21
CA GLU A 126 2.73 -11.79 15.21
C GLU A 126 1.34 -11.18 15.51
N ASP A 127 0.32 -11.46 14.70
CA ASP A 127 -1.01 -10.83 14.78
C ASP A 127 -0.92 -9.32 14.91
N ASN A 128 -0.26 -8.68 13.93
CA ASN A 128 -0.12 -7.23 13.90
C ASN A 128 0.04 -6.67 12.48
N VAL A 129 -0.22 -5.38 12.37
CA VAL A 129 0.10 -4.55 11.19
C VAL A 129 1.07 -3.47 11.60
N VAL A 130 2.20 -3.36 10.90
CA VAL A 130 3.27 -2.41 11.22
C VAL A 130 3.71 -1.69 9.96
N LEU A 131 3.96 -0.39 10.09
CA LEU A 131 4.51 0.46 9.05
C LEU A 131 5.97 0.79 9.36
N TYR A 132 6.80 0.71 8.32
CA TYR A 132 8.24 0.97 8.42
C TYR A 132 8.70 1.88 7.28
N LYS A 133 9.87 2.47 7.47
CA LYS A 133 10.74 2.92 6.40
C LYS A 133 11.98 2.04 6.32
N THR A 134 12.47 1.86 5.12
CA THR A 134 13.76 1.22 4.83
C THR A 134 14.67 2.28 4.23
N VAL A 135 15.80 2.54 4.85
CA VAL A 135 16.79 3.54 4.43
C VAL A 135 18.14 2.83 4.28
N ASN A 136 18.70 2.84 3.08
CA ASN A 136 19.94 2.14 2.76
C ASN A 136 19.94 0.67 3.23
N GLY A 137 18.79 0.00 3.06
CA GLY A 137 18.60 -1.41 3.43
C GLY A 137 18.30 -1.65 4.92
N VAL A 138 18.34 -0.63 5.76
CA VAL A 138 18.02 -0.71 7.20
C VAL A 138 16.56 -0.34 7.43
N ARG A 139 15.79 -1.29 7.95
CA ARG A 139 14.36 -1.11 8.23
C ARG A 139 14.13 -0.67 9.68
N SER A 140 13.33 0.38 9.87
CA SER A 140 12.88 0.87 11.17
C SER A 140 11.37 1.09 11.19
N SER A 141 10.70 0.68 12.29
CA SER A 141 9.28 0.99 12.50
C SER A 141 9.07 2.49 12.73
N LEU A 142 7.89 2.98 12.33
CA LEU A 142 7.50 4.37 12.53
C LEU A 142 6.45 4.46 13.64
N ASP A 143 6.52 5.56 14.38
CA ASP A 143 5.56 5.87 15.44
C ASP A 143 4.17 6.16 14.85
N LEU A 144 3.14 5.75 15.56
CA LEU A 144 1.77 6.08 15.21
C LEU A 144 1.46 7.54 15.57
N VAL A 145 0.59 8.19 14.81
CA VAL A 145 0.14 9.54 15.15
C VAL A 145 -0.52 9.53 16.54
N GLY A 146 -0.02 10.39 17.41
CA GLY A 146 -0.48 10.50 18.79
C GLY A 146 0.09 9.47 19.78
N GLN A 147 0.98 8.57 19.32
CA GLN A 147 1.62 7.55 20.17
C GLN A 147 3.12 7.48 19.86
N LYS A 148 3.96 7.70 20.85
CA LYS A 148 5.41 7.52 20.73
C LYS A 148 5.83 6.12 21.19
N GLY A 149 6.74 5.51 20.42
CA GLY A 149 7.20 4.16 20.65
C GLY A 149 6.13 3.11 20.28
N GLY A 150 6.46 1.86 20.43
CA GLY A 150 5.57 0.75 20.11
C GLY A 150 5.92 0.08 18.78
N TYR A 151 5.08 -0.87 18.38
CA TYR A 151 5.36 -1.72 17.23
C TYR A 151 4.06 -1.99 16.46
N GLY A 152 3.56 -0.96 15.77
CA GLY A 152 2.32 -1.02 15.01
C GLY A 152 1.08 -1.28 15.86
N VAL A 153 0.10 -1.94 15.30
CA VAL A 153 -1.19 -2.26 15.94
C VAL A 153 -1.42 -3.76 15.95
N LYS A 154 -1.74 -4.31 17.11
CA LYS A 154 -2.21 -5.70 17.26
C LYS A 154 -3.57 -5.85 16.60
N THR A 155 -3.66 -6.82 15.70
CA THR A 155 -4.90 -7.20 15.02
C THR A 155 -4.77 -8.62 14.49
N ALA A 156 -5.84 -9.40 14.53
CA ALA A 156 -5.82 -10.76 14.02
C ALA A 156 -5.52 -10.82 12.53
N VAL A 157 -4.54 -11.64 12.15
CA VAL A 157 -4.13 -11.92 10.77
C VAL A 157 -4.11 -13.44 10.56
N PRO A 158 -5.25 -14.14 10.56
CA PRO A 158 -5.30 -15.58 10.36
C PRO A 158 -4.58 -16.03 9.09
N ALA A 159 -3.73 -17.05 9.20
CA ALA A 159 -3.12 -17.70 8.05
C ALA A 159 -4.17 -18.42 7.19
N ASN A 160 -3.89 -18.61 5.91
CA ASN A 160 -4.77 -19.26 4.92
C ASN A 160 -6.11 -18.55 4.71
N GLN A 161 -6.21 -17.28 5.09
CA GLN A 161 -7.36 -16.43 4.83
C GLN A 161 -6.96 -15.20 4.01
N TRP A 162 -7.88 -14.72 3.16
CA TRP A 162 -7.69 -13.50 2.42
C TRP A 162 -7.87 -12.28 3.30
N HIS A 163 -6.92 -11.36 3.22
CA HIS A 163 -6.95 -10.06 3.86
C HIS A 163 -6.79 -8.96 2.83
N THR A 164 -7.31 -7.78 3.11
CA THR A 164 -7.08 -6.57 2.32
C THR A 164 -6.20 -5.61 3.12
N LEU A 165 -5.11 -5.18 2.53
CA LEU A 165 -4.23 -4.15 3.10
C LEU A 165 -4.19 -2.96 2.14
N ARG A 166 -4.41 -1.76 2.68
CA ARG A 166 -4.39 -0.51 1.93
C ARG A 166 -3.61 0.55 2.69
N VAL A 167 -2.85 1.36 1.98
CA VAL A 167 -2.28 2.60 2.48
C VAL A 167 -2.70 3.75 1.58
N GLU A 168 -3.14 4.85 2.19
CA GLU A 168 -3.35 6.13 1.54
C GLU A 168 -2.28 7.09 2.00
N PHE A 169 -1.62 7.76 1.06
CA PHE A 169 -0.50 8.63 1.37
C PHE A 169 -0.63 9.98 0.66
N ALA A 170 -0.45 11.05 1.44
CA ALA A 170 -0.44 12.42 0.94
C ALA A 170 0.52 13.27 1.80
N GLY A 171 1.47 13.96 1.15
CA GLY A 171 2.55 14.63 1.86
C GLY A 171 3.28 13.67 2.79
N ALA A 172 3.41 14.03 4.05
CA ALA A 172 4.05 13.21 5.07
C ALA A 172 3.09 12.24 5.79
N ARG A 173 1.78 12.28 5.52
CA ARG A 173 0.78 11.49 6.24
C ARG A 173 0.39 10.22 5.49
N PHE A 174 0.36 9.10 6.21
CA PHE A 174 0.01 7.78 5.71
C PHE A 174 -1.11 7.18 6.57
N ASN A 175 -2.24 6.84 5.95
CA ASN A 175 -3.37 6.19 6.62
C ASN A 175 -3.43 4.72 6.21
N VAL A 176 -3.39 3.83 7.19
CA VAL A 176 -3.43 2.38 6.97
C VAL A 176 -4.85 1.86 7.22
N VAL A 177 -5.34 1.09 6.26
CA VAL A 177 -6.64 0.41 6.32
C VAL A 177 -6.39 -1.10 6.22
N PHE A 178 -6.98 -1.87 7.12
CA PHE A 178 -6.88 -3.32 7.12
C PHE A 178 -8.27 -3.95 7.15
N ASN A 179 -8.55 -4.85 6.21
CA ASN A 179 -9.86 -5.49 6.02
C ASN A 179 -11.02 -4.46 5.98
N GLY A 180 -10.81 -3.37 5.24
CA GLY A 180 -11.79 -2.29 5.06
C GLY A 180 -11.98 -1.36 6.26
N LYS A 181 -11.23 -1.55 7.36
CA LYS A 181 -11.33 -0.71 8.57
C LYS A 181 -10.10 0.18 8.70
N PRO A 182 -10.23 1.50 8.90
CA PRO A 182 -9.12 2.36 9.28
C PRO A 182 -8.45 1.81 10.55
N LEU A 183 -7.12 1.65 10.51
CA LEU A 183 -6.38 1.01 11.60
C LEU A 183 -5.50 2.00 12.36
N PHE A 184 -4.65 2.75 11.65
CA PHE A 184 -3.80 3.80 12.23
C PHE A 184 -3.30 4.75 11.16
N ALA A 185 -2.68 5.84 11.60
CA ALA A 185 -1.96 6.77 10.77
C ALA A 185 -0.51 6.95 11.27
N VAL A 186 0.39 7.30 10.34
CA VAL A 186 1.80 7.61 10.59
C VAL A 186 2.15 8.91 9.87
N GLU A 187 3.10 9.67 10.42
CA GLU A 187 3.70 10.83 9.75
C GLU A 187 5.21 10.66 9.64
N ASP A 188 5.72 10.72 8.40
CA ASP A 188 7.16 10.69 8.11
C ASP A 188 7.43 11.38 6.76
N ALA A 189 8.52 12.16 6.67
CA ALA A 189 8.90 12.93 5.50
C ALA A 189 10.23 12.46 4.87
N THR A 190 10.66 11.22 5.15
CA THR A 190 11.95 10.70 4.65
C THR A 190 11.99 10.63 3.13
N TYR A 191 10.88 10.22 2.49
CA TYR A 191 10.76 10.16 1.03
C TYR A 191 9.59 11.03 0.57
N PRO A 192 9.82 12.35 0.29
CA PRO A 192 8.76 13.25 -0.15
C PRO A 192 8.45 13.12 -1.63
N GLU A 193 9.31 12.49 -2.41
CA GLU A 193 9.20 12.39 -3.87
C GLU A 193 8.33 11.20 -4.31
N ALA A 194 7.90 11.25 -5.57
CA ALA A 194 7.23 10.12 -6.21
C ALA A 194 8.17 8.91 -6.34
N GLY A 195 7.61 7.71 -6.29
CA GLY A 195 8.36 6.47 -6.46
C GLY A 195 7.47 5.31 -6.83
N MET A 196 8.09 4.16 -7.05
CA MET A 196 7.37 2.93 -7.40
C MET A 196 6.50 2.45 -6.25
N VAL A 197 5.48 1.67 -6.62
CA VAL A 197 4.64 0.90 -5.70
C VAL A 197 4.84 -0.60 -5.93
N GLY A 198 4.54 -1.43 -4.94
CA GLY A 198 4.76 -2.87 -5.11
C GLY A 198 4.37 -3.72 -3.91
N LEU A 199 4.81 -4.98 -3.95
CA LEU A 199 4.55 -6.02 -2.97
C LEU A 199 5.82 -6.37 -2.18
N TRP A 200 5.63 -6.86 -0.98
CA TRP A 200 6.70 -7.16 -0.05
C TRP A 200 6.38 -8.40 0.79
N THR A 201 7.41 -9.19 1.07
CA THR A 201 7.35 -10.25 2.09
C THR A 201 8.64 -10.25 2.92
N LYS A 202 8.76 -11.18 3.87
CA LYS A 202 9.94 -11.31 4.73
C LYS A 202 10.32 -12.76 4.92
N ALA A 203 11.64 -13.01 4.98
CA ALA A 203 12.25 -14.27 5.33
C ALA A 203 11.71 -15.45 4.49
N ASP A 204 11.12 -16.45 5.14
CA ASP A 204 10.54 -17.64 4.54
C ASP A 204 9.02 -17.56 4.32
N SER A 205 8.46 -16.34 4.36
CA SER A 205 7.02 -16.13 4.13
C SER A 205 6.60 -16.66 2.77
N VAL A 206 5.66 -17.60 2.74
CA VAL A 206 4.94 -17.98 1.54
C VAL A 206 3.60 -17.23 1.55
N THR A 207 3.42 -16.31 0.59
CA THR A 207 2.24 -15.44 0.53
C THR A 207 1.77 -15.32 -0.91
N VAL A 208 0.45 -15.39 -1.12
CA VAL A 208 -0.19 -15.11 -2.40
C VAL A 208 -0.87 -13.75 -2.38
N PHE A 209 -0.85 -13.07 -3.53
CA PHE A 209 -1.37 -11.73 -3.73
C PHE A 209 -2.32 -11.69 -4.93
N SER A 210 -3.39 -10.91 -4.83
CA SER A 210 -4.37 -10.68 -5.88
C SER A 210 -4.92 -9.26 -5.80
N GLY A 211 -5.46 -8.75 -6.90
CA GLY A 211 -6.17 -7.48 -6.92
C GLY A 211 -5.29 -6.30 -6.48
N PHE A 212 -4.03 -6.26 -6.94
CA PHE A 212 -3.14 -5.13 -6.67
C PHE A 212 -3.64 -3.90 -7.40
N THR A 213 -4.11 -2.93 -6.63
CA THR A 213 -4.69 -1.68 -7.14
C THR A 213 -3.92 -0.50 -6.58
N TYR A 214 -3.68 0.49 -7.42
CA TYR A 214 -3.00 1.72 -7.04
C TYR A 214 -3.57 2.90 -7.80
N GLY A 215 -3.35 4.10 -7.29
CA GLY A 215 -3.81 5.30 -7.97
C GLY A 215 -3.17 6.54 -7.40
N GLU A 216 -3.06 7.56 -8.28
CA GLU A 216 -2.58 8.87 -7.93
C GLU A 216 -3.74 9.78 -7.53
N ARG A 217 -3.54 10.58 -6.50
CA ARG A 217 -4.45 11.66 -6.11
C ARG A 217 -4.10 12.89 -6.95
N ARG A 218 -5.02 13.29 -7.84
CA ARG A 218 -4.92 14.50 -8.65
C ARG A 218 -5.66 15.67 -7.99
#